data_a4cdd84bd5278e10283a62f4d048d9e8
#
_entry.id   a4cdd84bd5278e10283a62f4d048d9e8
#
_cell.length_a   1.000
_cell.length_b   1.000
_cell.length_c   1.000
_cell.angle_alpha   90.00
_cell.angle_beta   90.00
_cell.angle_gamma   90.00
#
_symmetry.space_group_name_H-M   'P 1'
#
loop_
_entity.id
_entity.type
_entity.pdbx_description
1 polymer ?
#
loop_
_entity_poly.entity_id
_entity_poly.type
_entity_poly.pdbx_seq_one_letter_code
_entity_poly.pdbx_strand_id
1 'polypeptide(L)'
;MKLNLLCLFYLLLLSCKKNDANTDVNLLHDGDIIFQTSLSAQSKAIQLATHSKYSHCGIIYKEGNDFFVFEAIQPVKKTSLNAWIDHGKDGHYAVRRLKNADKVLTPEALSKMKTAAAAMNGKSYDLYFGWSNERIYCSELVWKICKEGTGLEIGHLQKLQDFDLTNPVVQSKLKERYGNNIPINEKVISPAELYNSELLYTVINK
;
A
#
# COMPACT_ATOMS: atom_id res chain seq x y z
N MET A 1 -28.47 67.59 -4.86
CA MET A 1 -28.98 66.20 -4.97
C MET A 1 -27.78 65.28 -5.04
N LYS A 2 -27.37 64.67 -3.90
CA LYS A 2 -26.19 63.78 -3.81
C LYS A 2 -26.69 62.34 -3.87
N LEU A 3 -26.29 61.65 -4.93
CA LEU A 3 -26.63 60.24 -5.15
C LEU A 3 -25.55 59.38 -4.44
N ASN A 4 -25.91 58.73 -3.33
CA ASN A 4 -25.06 57.77 -2.65
C ASN A 4 -25.11 56.42 -3.38
N LEU A 5 -23.98 56.06 -4.01
CA LEU A 5 -23.77 54.75 -4.61
C LEU A 5 -23.31 53.76 -3.53
N LEU A 6 -24.22 52.94 -3.06
CA LEU A 6 -23.95 51.89 -2.07
C LEU A 6 -23.36 50.68 -2.82
N CYS A 7 -22.01 50.51 -2.82
CA CYS A 7 -21.35 49.32 -3.34
C CYS A 7 -21.59 48.16 -2.37
N LEU A 8 -22.47 47.24 -2.78
CA LEU A 8 -22.70 45.99 -2.10
C LEU A 8 -21.55 45.02 -2.44
N PHE A 9 -20.60 44.92 -1.51
CA PHE A 9 -19.51 43.92 -1.63
C PHE A 9 -20.08 42.53 -1.28
N TYR A 10 -20.41 41.75 -2.31
CA TYR A 10 -20.78 40.34 -2.14
C TYR A 10 -19.50 39.54 -1.86
N LEU A 11 -19.21 39.29 -0.59
CA LEU A 11 -18.18 38.31 -0.22
C LEU A 11 -18.68 36.90 -0.61
N LEU A 12 -18.21 36.41 -1.74
CA LEU A 12 -18.27 34.99 -2.06
C LEU A 12 -17.35 34.24 -1.10
N LEU A 13 -17.92 33.75 -0.01
CA LEU A 13 -17.28 32.73 0.81
C LEU A 13 -17.20 31.45 -0.04
N LEU A 14 -16.07 31.28 -0.73
CA LEU A 14 -15.64 29.98 -1.22
C LEU A 14 -15.44 29.06 -0.02
N SER A 15 -16.53 28.42 0.39
CA SER A 15 -16.45 27.28 1.31
C SER A 15 -15.64 26.21 0.58
N CYS A 16 -14.33 26.16 0.81
CA CYS A 16 -13.57 24.94 0.58
C CYS A 16 -14.25 23.86 1.43
N LYS A 17 -15.10 23.04 0.80
CA LYS A 17 -15.44 21.73 1.37
C LYS A 17 -14.11 20.99 1.48
N LYS A 18 -13.48 21.04 2.68
CA LYS A 18 -12.66 19.93 3.13
C LYS A 18 -13.56 18.71 2.98
N ASN A 19 -13.24 17.85 2.03
CA ASN A 19 -13.70 16.48 2.08
C ASN A 19 -13.14 15.96 3.41
N ASP A 20 -13.95 16.02 4.45
CA ASP A 20 -13.79 15.18 5.61
C ASP A 20 -13.99 13.75 5.08
N ALA A 21 -12.91 13.18 4.54
CA ALA A 21 -12.74 11.76 4.51
C ALA A 21 -12.71 11.37 6.00
N ASN A 22 -13.90 11.25 6.58
CA ASN A 22 -14.10 10.58 7.83
C ASN A 22 -13.63 9.15 7.57
N THR A 23 -12.32 8.98 7.53
CA THR A 23 -11.66 7.70 7.56
C THR A 23 -12.24 7.08 8.81
N ASP A 24 -12.83 5.89 8.71
CA ASP A 24 -13.31 5.18 9.88
C ASP A 24 -12.10 4.73 10.70
N VAL A 25 -11.29 5.73 11.13
CA VAL A 25 -10.03 5.54 11.87
C VAL A 25 -10.25 4.71 13.13
N ASN A 26 -11.48 4.76 13.68
CA ASN A 26 -11.87 3.95 14.82
C ASN A 26 -11.93 2.44 14.49
N LEU A 27 -11.99 2.08 13.22
CA LEU A 27 -11.96 0.69 12.77
C LEU A 27 -10.53 0.17 12.56
N LEU A 28 -9.54 1.06 12.51
CA LEU A 28 -8.16 0.69 12.20
C LEU A 28 -7.43 0.19 13.44
N HIS A 29 -6.61 -0.85 13.27
CA HIS A 29 -5.75 -1.41 14.30
C HIS A 29 -4.30 -1.53 13.80
N ASP A 30 -3.37 -1.57 14.75
CA ASP A 30 -1.98 -1.95 14.50
C ASP A 30 -1.92 -3.30 13.77
N GLY A 31 -1.13 -3.38 12.71
CA GLY A 31 -0.94 -4.60 11.93
C GLY A 31 -1.98 -4.83 10.83
N ASP A 32 -2.95 -3.93 10.65
CA ASP A 32 -3.82 -3.94 9.48
C ASP A 32 -3.02 -3.73 8.20
N ILE A 33 -3.42 -4.39 7.12
CA ILE A 33 -2.79 -4.24 5.81
C ILE A 33 -3.70 -3.37 4.94
N ILE A 34 -3.12 -2.30 4.38
CA ILE A 34 -3.83 -1.36 3.53
C ILE A 34 -3.38 -1.50 2.07
N PHE A 35 -4.33 -1.34 1.15
CA PHE A 35 -4.15 -1.56 -0.29
C PHE A 35 -4.73 -0.42 -1.09
N GLN A 36 -4.07 -0.05 -2.19
CA GLN A 36 -4.57 0.95 -3.14
C GLN A 36 -4.10 0.68 -4.58
N THR A 37 -4.74 1.37 -5.53
CA THR A 37 -4.20 1.56 -6.86
C THR A 37 -3.22 2.74 -6.80
N SER A 38 -1.93 2.49 -6.92
CA SER A 38 -0.91 3.53 -6.93
C SER A 38 -0.94 4.31 -8.26
N LEU A 39 -0.52 5.58 -8.22
CA LEU A 39 -0.31 6.41 -9.41
C LEU A 39 1.09 6.26 -10.03
N SER A 40 1.89 5.31 -9.56
CA SER A 40 3.24 5.06 -10.06
C SER A 40 3.24 4.55 -11.51
N ALA A 41 4.34 4.80 -12.23
CA ALA A 41 4.49 4.38 -13.63
C ALA A 41 4.41 2.86 -13.85
N GLN A 42 4.66 2.05 -12.80
CA GLN A 42 4.56 0.59 -12.85
C GLN A 42 3.17 0.05 -12.47
N SER A 43 2.31 0.88 -11.86
CA SER A 43 1.02 0.46 -11.32
C SER A 43 0.15 -0.25 -12.36
N LYS A 44 0.07 0.30 -13.56
CA LYS A 44 -0.74 -0.30 -14.64
C LYS A 44 -0.24 -1.68 -15.05
N ALA A 45 1.08 -1.87 -15.15
CA ALA A 45 1.66 -3.18 -15.47
C ALA A 45 1.36 -4.22 -14.36
N ILE A 46 1.49 -3.82 -13.08
CA ILE A 46 1.13 -4.70 -11.95
C ILE A 46 -0.34 -5.10 -12.01
N GLN A 47 -1.25 -4.14 -12.21
CA GLN A 47 -2.69 -4.43 -12.30
C GLN A 47 -3.01 -5.44 -13.42
N LEU A 48 -2.42 -5.26 -14.59
CA LEU A 48 -2.64 -6.13 -15.75
C LEU A 48 -2.05 -7.52 -15.53
N ALA A 49 -0.83 -7.61 -15.00
CA ALA A 49 -0.17 -8.89 -14.73
C ALA A 49 -0.87 -9.70 -13.63
N THR A 50 -1.54 -9.05 -12.68
CA THR A 50 -2.19 -9.68 -11.53
C THR A 50 -3.72 -9.75 -11.63
N HIS A 51 -4.31 -9.20 -12.70
CA HIS A 51 -5.77 -9.05 -12.87
C HIS A 51 -6.46 -8.40 -11.66
N SER A 52 -5.79 -7.44 -11.00
CA SER A 52 -6.27 -6.78 -9.79
C SER A 52 -6.16 -5.26 -9.90
N LYS A 53 -7.07 -4.54 -9.23
CA LYS A 53 -6.94 -3.09 -9.09
C LYS A 53 -5.85 -2.68 -8.11
N TYR A 54 -5.45 -3.56 -7.20
CA TYR A 54 -4.46 -3.23 -6.17
C TYR A 54 -3.03 -3.41 -6.69
N SER A 55 -2.27 -2.34 -6.68
CA SER A 55 -0.88 -2.29 -7.16
C SER A 55 0.11 -1.81 -6.10
N HIS A 56 -0.38 -1.43 -4.91
CA HIS A 56 0.42 -0.99 -3.78
C HIS A 56 -0.21 -1.39 -2.46
N CYS A 57 0.63 -1.62 -1.44
CA CYS A 57 0.19 -1.96 -0.09
C CYS A 57 1.22 -1.52 0.96
N GLY A 58 0.77 -1.50 2.22
CA GLY A 58 1.58 -1.24 3.39
C GLY A 58 0.93 -1.77 4.65
N ILE A 59 1.57 -1.55 5.80
CA ILE A 59 1.07 -1.97 7.12
C ILE A 59 0.72 -0.73 7.93
N ILE A 60 -0.46 -0.72 8.53
CA ILE A 60 -0.93 0.36 9.40
C ILE A 60 -0.32 0.19 10.79
N TYR A 61 0.21 1.30 11.33
CA TYR A 61 0.65 1.42 12.71
C TYR A 61 0.04 2.65 13.35
N LYS A 62 -0.34 2.53 14.63
CA LYS A 62 -0.80 3.62 15.47
C LYS A 62 0.34 4.13 16.35
N GLU A 63 0.52 5.45 16.40
CA GLU A 63 1.45 6.13 17.29
C GLU A 63 0.72 7.30 17.97
N GLY A 64 0.48 7.20 19.26
CA GLY A 64 -0.39 8.12 19.97
C GLY A 64 -1.81 8.09 19.42
N ASN A 65 -2.28 9.21 18.90
CA ASN A 65 -3.60 9.33 18.25
C ASN A 65 -3.54 9.25 16.71
N ASP A 66 -2.34 9.15 16.12
CA ASP A 66 -2.14 9.19 14.69
C ASP A 66 -1.92 7.80 14.10
N PHE A 67 -2.38 7.62 12.84
CA PHE A 67 -2.12 6.43 12.06
C PHE A 67 -1.10 6.69 10.96
N PHE A 68 -0.22 5.74 10.77
CA PHE A 68 0.81 5.74 9.75
C PHE A 68 0.77 4.44 8.96
N VAL A 69 1.22 4.50 7.73
CA VAL A 69 1.46 3.32 6.88
C VAL A 69 2.96 3.15 6.71
N PHE A 70 3.47 1.99 7.09
CA PHE A 70 4.84 1.61 6.76
C PHE A 70 4.81 0.94 5.39
N GLU A 71 5.56 1.50 4.44
CA GLU A 71 5.49 1.15 3.04
C GLU A 71 6.84 1.14 2.34
N ALA A 72 6.98 0.30 1.31
CA ALA A 72 8.11 0.38 0.42
C ALA A 72 7.78 1.30 -0.76
N ILE A 73 8.40 2.45 -0.73
CA ILE A 73 8.58 3.41 -1.82
C ILE A 73 10.07 3.78 -1.87
N GLN A 74 10.47 4.82 -2.57
CA GLN A 74 11.87 5.26 -2.58
C GLN A 74 12.08 6.44 -1.62
N PRO A 75 12.75 6.24 -0.47
CA PRO A 75 13.10 4.97 0.18
C PRO A 75 11.92 4.38 0.97
N VAL A 76 12.10 3.16 1.50
CA VAL A 76 11.17 2.55 2.49
C VAL A 76 11.00 3.48 3.69
N LYS A 77 9.77 3.78 4.05
CA LYS A 77 9.48 4.74 5.14
C LYS A 77 8.10 4.57 5.75
N LYS A 78 7.88 5.33 6.80
CA LYS A 78 6.59 5.59 7.43
C LYS A 78 5.95 6.83 6.78
N THR A 79 4.71 6.71 6.31
CA THR A 79 3.91 7.79 5.71
C THR A 79 2.65 7.98 6.54
N SER A 80 2.21 9.22 6.80
CA SER A 80 0.93 9.44 7.49
C SER A 80 -0.22 8.85 6.69
N LEU A 81 -1.25 8.32 7.36
CA LEU A 81 -2.37 7.64 6.69
C LEU A 81 -3.03 8.53 5.62
N ASN A 82 -3.28 9.81 5.94
CA ASN A 82 -3.90 10.73 4.98
C ASN A 82 -3.02 10.94 3.74
N ALA A 83 -1.72 11.20 3.92
CA ALA A 83 -0.80 11.35 2.80
C ALA A 83 -0.69 10.06 1.97
N TRP A 84 -0.77 8.89 2.60
CA TRP A 84 -0.77 7.62 1.90
C TRP A 84 -2.04 7.44 1.05
N ILE A 85 -3.22 7.76 1.59
CA ILE A 85 -4.51 7.71 0.87
C ILE A 85 -4.48 8.67 -0.33
N ASP A 86 -3.98 9.89 -0.14
CA ASP A 86 -3.89 10.93 -1.18
C ASP A 86 -2.99 10.53 -2.36
N HIS A 87 -2.03 9.62 -2.15
CA HIS A 87 -1.18 9.08 -3.22
C HIS A 87 -1.87 7.99 -4.05
N GLY A 88 -3.03 7.48 -3.60
CA GLY A 88 -3.84 6.50 -4.30
C GLY A 88 -4.74 7.13 -5.36
N LYS A 89 -5.11 6.32 -6.36
CA LYS A 89 -6.04 6.75 -7.39
C LYS A 89 -7.41 7.08 -6.76
N ASP A 90 -7.84 8.31 -6.94
CA ASP A 90 -9.15 8.83 -6.48
C ASP A 90 -9.37 8.69 -4.96
N GLY A 91 -8.30 8.52 -4.18
CA GLY A 91 -8.38 8.29 -2.74
C GLY A 91 -8.98 6.94 -2.34
N HIS A 92 -9.15 6.01 -3.29
CA HIS A 92 -9.69 4.69 -3.02
C HIS A 92 -8.68 3.77 -2.34
N TYR A 93 -9.10 3.10 -1.29
CA TYR A 93 -8.29 2.13 -0.57
C TYR A 93 -9.14 1.02 0.05
N ALA A 94 -8.49 -0.07 0.41
CA ALA A 94 -9.08 -1.13 1.21
C ALA A 94 -8.16 -1.48 2.38
N VAL A 95 -8.76 -1.86 3.51
CA VAL A 95 -8.05 -2.36 4.68
C VAL A 95 -8.47 -3.80 4.95
N ARG A 96 -7.49 -4.66 5.11
CA ARG A 96 -7.68 -6.07 5.44
C ARG A 96 -6.99 -6.37 6.78
N ARG A 97 -7.58 -7.28 7.58
CA ARG A 97 -7.07 -7.69 8.89
C ARG A 97 -7.00 -9.21 8.99
N LEU A 98 -6.06 -9.73 9.76
CA LEU A 98 -5.99 -11.15 10.09
C LEU A 98 -7.27 -11.63 10.78
N LYS A 99 -7.83 -12.76 10.34
CA LYS A 99 -9.08 -13.33 10.89
C LYS A 99 -9.02 -13.60 12.39
N ASN A 100 -7.84 -13.92 12.92
CA ASN A 100 -7.63 -14.16 14.34
C ASN A 100 -6.70 -13.09 14.95
N ALA A 101 -6.87 -11.82 14.54
CA ALA A 101 -6.01 -10.71 14.96
C ALA A 101 -5.83 -10.65 16.48
N ASP A 102 -6.90 -10.80 17.27
CA ASP A 102 -6.85 -10.73 18.73
C ASP A 102 -5.94 -11.80 19.37
N LYS A 103 -5.74 -12.93 18.67
CA LYS A 103 -4.88 -14.02 19.13
C LYS A 103 -3.47 -13.95 18.55
N VAL A 104 -3.35 -13.42 17.34
CA VAL A 104 -2.11 -13.43 16.55
C VAL A 104 -1.32 -12.14 16.73
N LEU A 105 -2.00 -10.98 16.71
CA LEU A 105 -1.36 -9.67 16.86
C LEU A 105 -1.23 -9.28 18.33
N THR A 106 -0.59 -10.15 19.11
CA THR A 106 -0.26 -9.85 20.51
C THR A 106 0.71 -8.67 20.59
N PRO A 107 0.82 -7.98 21.75
CA PRO A 107 1.82 -6.92 21.93
C PRO A 107 3.24 -7.34 21.54
N GLU A 108 3.60 -8.61 21.80
CA GLU A 108 4.90 -9.17 21.43
C GLU A 108 5.03 -9.33 19.90
N ALA A 109 4.02 -9.88 19.23
CA ALA A 109 4.00 -10.02 17.76
C ALA A 109 4.09 -8.65 17.09
N LEU A 110 3.31 -7.67 17.54
CA LEU A 110 3.35 -6.29 17.03
C LEU A 110 4.72 -5.64 17.27
N SER A 111 5.36 -5.90 18.41
CA SER A 111 6.72 -5.42 18.69
C SER A 111 7.74 -6.02 17.70
N LYS A 112 7.66 -7.33 17.42
CA LYS A 112 8.50 -8.00 16.41
C LYS A 112 8.25 -7.43 15.01
N MET A 113 6.98 -7.21 14.61
CA MET A 113 6.63 -6.57 13.34
C MET A 113 7.26 -5.17 13.24
N LYS A 114 7.18 -4.34 14.29
CA LYS A 114 7.78 -3.00 14.33
C LYS A 114 9.31 -3.05 14.24
N THR A 115 9.93 -4.03 14.88
CA THR A 115 11.39 -4.27 14.80
C THR A 115 11.80 -4.65 13.37
N ALA A 116 11.08 -5.58 12.75
CA ALA A 116 11.32 -5.97 11.36
C ALA A 116 11.15 -4.78 10.41
N ALA A 117 10.09 -3.97 10.59
CA ALA A 117 9.87 -2.75 9.83
C ALA A 117 11.04 -1.75 9.99
N ALA A 118 11.48 -1.51 11.23
CA ALA A 118 12.60 -0.60 11.52
C ALA A 118 13.90 -1.05 10.83
N ALA A 119 14.18 -2.36 10.78
CA ALA A 119 15.34 -2.93 10.07
C ALA A 119 15.30 -2.73 8.55
N MET A 120 14.12 -2.47 7.99
CA MET A 120 13.92 -2.22 6.56
C MET A 120 13.82 -0.73 6.23
N ASN A 121 13.68 0.14 7.23
CA ASN A 121 13.53 1.58 7.04
C ASN A 121 14.75 2.18 6.30
N GLY A 122 14.50 3.03 5.33
CA GLY A 122 15.55 3.68 4.54
C GLY A 122 16.12 2.83 3.41
N LYS A 123 15.74 1.56 3.28
CA LYS A 123 16.17 0.73 2.13
C LYS A 123 15.61 1.28 0.83
N SER A 124 16.35 1.05 -0.25
CA SER A 124 15.91 1.40 -1.60
C SER A 124 14.76 0.50 -2.06
N TYR A 125 13.85 1.09 -2.84
CA TYR A 125 12.80 0.32 -3.50
C TYR A 125 13.37 -0.62 -4.56
N ASP A 126 12.89 -1.87 -4.57
CA ASP A 126 13.29 -2.83 -5.58
C ASP A 126 12.39 -2.76 -6.82
N LEU A 127 12.91 -2.15 -7.88
CA LEU A 127 12.25 -2.09 -9.19
C LEU A 127 12.32 -3.43 -9.94
N TYR A 128 13.22 -4.32 -9.53
CA TYR A 128 13.45 -5.61 -10.22
C TYR A 128 12.70 -6.76 -9.55
N PHE A 129 11.98 -6.49 -8.46
CA PHE A 129 11.21 -7.51 -7.73
C PHE A 129 12.03 -8.76 -7.33
N GLY A 130 13.34 -8.58 -7.11
CA GLY A 130 14.19 -9.65 -6.62
C GLY A 130 13.90 -9.97 -5.16
N TRP A 131 14.00 -11.25 -4.80
CA TRP A 131 13.79 -11.68 -3.43
C TRP A 131 15.06 -11.55 -2.60
N SER A 132 15.34 -10.33 -2.11
CA SER A 132 16.55 -10.03 -1.33
C SER A 132 16.22 -9.21 -0.06
N ASN A 133 17.26 -8.90 0.73
CA ASN A 133 17.13 -7.99 1.85
C ASN A 133 17.84 -6.64 1.64
N GLU A 134 18.44 -6.42 0.47
CA GLU A 134 19.13 -5.17 0.15
C GLU A 134 18.19 -4.08 -0.32
N ARG A 135 17.27 -4.45 -1.19
CA ARG A 135 16.18 -3.64 -1.71
C ARG A 135 14.89 -4.37 -1.45
N ILE A 136 13.78 -3.65 -1.40
CA ILE A 136 12.51 -4.27 -1.07
C ILE A 136 11.34 -3.56 -1.78
N TYR A 137 10.37 -4.32 -2.27
CA TYR A 137 9.14 -3.78 -2.86
C TYR A 137 7.93 -3.94 -1.91
N CYS A 138 6.82 -3.29 -2.19
CA CYS A 138 5.73 -3.07 -1.22
C CYS A 138 5.13 -4.38 -0.66
N SER A 139 4.79 -5.33 -1.49
CA SER A 139 4.17 -6.59 -1.04
C SER A 139 5.18 -7.54 -0.38
N GLU A 140 6.44 -7.53 -0.82
CA GLU A 140 7.52 -8.23 -0.13
C GLU A 140 7.74 -7.69 1.29
N LEU A 141 7.74 -6.36 1.45
CA LEU A 141 7.82 -5.70 2.75
C LEU A 141 6.73 -6.20 3.70
N VAL A 142 5.48 -6.16 3.25
CA VAL A 142 4.33 -6.59 4.05
C VAL A 142 4.45 -8.07 4.41
N TRP A 143 4.76 -8.92 3.44
CA TRP A 143 4.90 -10.35 3.66
C TRP A 143 5.99 -10.68 4.68
N LYS A 144 7.18 -10.08 4.53
CA LYS A 144 8.32 -10.31 5.43
C LYS A 144 8.03 -9.84 6.85
N ILE A 145 7.45 -8.65 7.03
CA ILE A 145 7.09 -8.12 8.35
C ILE A 145 6.07 -9.03 9.04
N CYS A 146 5.04 -9.46 8.32
CA CYS A 146 4.01 -10.34 8.87
C CYS A 146 4.61 -11.71 9.25
N LYS A 147 5.42 -12.29 8.37
CA LYS A 147 6.10 -13.57 8.65
C LYS A 147 7.00 -13.49 9.87
N GLU A 148 7.82 -12.44 9.98
CA GLU A 148 8.75 -12.25 11.11
C GLU A 148 8.00 -12.04 12.42
N GLY A 149 6.94 -11.23 12.40
CA GLY A 149 6.19 -10.90 13.61
C GLY A 149 5.25 -12.01 14.10
N THR A 150 4.57 -12.69 13.18
CA THR A 150 3.47 -13.60 13.50
C THR A 150 3.76 -15.05 13.16
N GLY A 151 4.80 -15.33 12.36
CA GLY A 151 5.06 -16.65 11.77
C GLY A 151 4.16 -17.01 10.59
N LEU A 152 3.14 -16.19 10.27
CA LEU A 152 2.19 -16.47 9.20
C LEU A 152 2.68 -15.95 7.85
N GLU A 153 2.46 -16.75 6.83
CA GLU A 153 2.67 -16.39 5.42
C GLU A 153 1.34 -15.89 4.83
N ILE A 154 1.23 -14.58 4.63
CA ILE A 154 0.04 -13.97 4.05
C ILE A 154 0.14 -14.05 2.53
N GLY A 155 -0.72 -14.87 1.92
CA GLY A 155 -0.63 -15.22 0.50
C GLY A 155 0.50 -16.19 0.20
N HIS A 156 0.59 -16.63 -1.06
CA HIS A 156 1.53 -17.62 -1.53
C HIS A 156 2.62 -16.98 -2.39
N LEU A 157 3.88 -17.35 -2.16
CA LEU A 157 4.97 -16.93 -3.04
C LEU A 157 4.80 -17.60 -4.40
N GLN A 158 4.84 -16.78 -5.44
CA GLN A 158 4.67 -17.19 -6.84
C GLN A 158 5.99 -17.03 -7.59
N LYS A 159 6.08 -17.55 -8.81
CA LYS A 159 7.16 -17.20 -9.74
C LYS A 159 6.70 -16.09 -10.66
N LEU A 160 7.62 -15.29 -11.19
CA LEU A 160 7.28 -14.24 -12.14
C LEU A 160 6.49 -14.76 -13.35
N GLN A 161 6.78 -15.97 -13.81
CA GLN A 161 6.07 -16.61 -14.91
C GLN A 161 4.60 -16.98 -14.62
N ASP A 162 4.19 -17.00 -13.34
CA ASP A 162 2.82 -17.38 -12.94
C ASP A 162 1.84 -16.20 -13.13
N PHE A 163 2.36 -15.01 -13.46
CA PHE A 163 1.55 -13.83 -13.77
C PHE A 163 1.21 -13.75 -15.27
N ASP A 164 0.21 -12.95 -15.62
CA ASP A 164 -0.08 -12.64 -17.02
C ASP A 164 0.98 -11.71 -17.61
N LEU A 165 1.96 -12.31 -18.28
CA LEU A 165 3.03 -11.58 -18.97
C LEU A 165 2.69 -11.31 -20.45
N THR A 166 1.48 -11.65 -20.92
CA THR A 166 1.11 -11.55 -22.35
C THR A 166 0.71 -10.14 -22.77
N ASN A 167 0.27 -9.30 -21.80
CA ASN A 167 -0.18 -7.95 -22.08
C ASN A 167 0.98 -7.06 -22.57
N PRO A 168 0.80 -6.29 -23.68
CA PRO A 168 1.87 -5.44 -24.23
C PRO A 168 2.46 -4.43 -23.25
N VAL A 169 1.66 -3.89 -22.31
CA VAL A 169 2.14 -2.96 -21.28
C VAL A 169 3.06 -3.69 -20.28
N VAL A 170 2.71 -4.92 -19.91
CA VAL A 170 3.54 -5.76 -19.04
C VAL A 170 4.85 -6.12 -19.74
N GLN A 171 4.77 -6.58 -21.00
CA GLN A 171 5.95 -6.92 -21.82
C GLN A 171 6.89 -5.73 -21.99
N SER A 172 6.35 -4.55 -22.29
CA SER A 172 7.15 -3.31 -22.39
C SER A 172 7.87 -3.00 -21.09
N LYS A 173 7.20 -3.16 -19.93
CA LYS A 173 7.81 -2.90 -18.62
C LYS A 173 8.87 -3.95 -18.26
N LEU A 174 8.64 -5.22 -18.58
CA LEU A 174 9.64 -6.28 -18.39
C LEU A 174 10.88 -6.04 -19.26
N LYS A 175 10.68 -5.68 -20.53
CA LYS A 175 11.79 -5.36 -21.44
C LYS A 175 12.60 -4.14 -20.99
N GLU A 176 11.91 -3.09 -20.49
CA GLU A 176 12.57 -1.88 -19.93
C GLU A 176 13.49 -2.25 -18.77
N ARG A 177 13.10 -3.21 -17.90
CA ARG A 177 13.84 -3.56 -16.68
C ARG A 177 14.92 -4.62 -16.90
N TYR A 178 14.62 -5.64 -17.67
CA TYR A 178 15.44 -6.85 -17.76
C TYR A 178 16.06 -7.06 -19.14
N GLY A 179 15.67 -6.23 -20.14
CA GLY A 179 16.08 -6.49 -21.52
C GLY A 179 15.57 -7.85 -22.01
N ASN A 180 16.50 -8.69 -22.44
CA ASN A 180 16.18 -10.05 -22.89
C ASN A 180 16.30 -11.12 -21.78
N ASN A 181 16.72 -10.75 -20.58
CA ASN A 181 17.01 -11.69 -19.49
C ASN A 181 15.95 -11.62 -18.39
N ILE A 182 14.68 -11.83 -18.75
CA ILE A 182 13.58 -11.80 -17.80
C ILE A 182 13.71 -12.98 -16.82
N PRO A 183 13.78 -12.75 -15.50
CA PRO A 183 13.98 -13.78 -14.49
C PRO A 183 12.66 -14.51 -14.18
N ILE A 184 12.15 -15.29 -15.13
CA ILE A 184 10.82 -15.93 -15.06
C ILE A 184 10.62 -16.85 -13.85
N ASN A 185 11.71 -17.39 -13.28
CA ASN A 185 11.70 -18.22 -12.09
C ASN A 185 11.90 -17.44 -10.79
N GLU A 186 12.05 -16.11 -10.83
CA GLU A 186 12.20 -15.28 -9.63
C GLU A 186 10.99 -15.42 -8.73
N LYS A 187 11.25 -15.55 -7.43
CA LYS A 187 10.23 -15.65 -6.40
C LYS A 187 9.66 -14.27 -6.12
N VAL A 188 8.36 -14.13 -6.19
CA VAL A 188 7.68 -12.84 -5.99
C VAL A 188 6.36 -13.01 -5.23
N ILE A 189 5.88 -11.93 -4.64
CA ILE A 189 4.53 -11.81 -4.09
C ILE A 189 3.89 -10.54 -4.61
N SER A 190 2.62 -10.59 -5.00
CA SER A 190 1.90 -9.41 -5.48
C SER A 190 1.01 -8.80 -4.40
N PRO A 191 0.65 -7.50 -4.51
CA PRO A 191 -0.39 -6.92 -3.67
C PRO A 191 -1.74 -7.65 -3.82
N ALA A 192 -2.04 -8.15 -5.02
CA ALA A 192 -3.25 -8.93 -5.29
C ALA A 192 -3.28 -10.23 -4.48
N GLU A 193 -2.16 -10.95 -4.42
CA GLU A 193 -2.04 -12.21 -3.68
C GLU A 193 -2.21 -11.98 -2.17
N LEU A 194 -1.56 -10.94 -1.63
CA LEU A 194 -1.78 -10.54 -0.24
C LEU A 194 -3.25 -10.19 0.02
N TYR A 195 -3.86 -9.39 -0.88
CA TYR A 195 -5.26 -8.99 -0.72
C TYR A 195 -6.21 -10.19 -0.71
N ASN A 196 -6.00 -11.17 -1.57
CA ASN A 196 -6.85 -12.35 -1.72
C ASN A 196 -6.57 -13.44 -0.68
N SER A 197 -5.59 -13.25 0.20
CA SER A 197 -5.25 -14.25 1.22
C SER A 197 -6.48 -14.63 2.06
N GLU A 198 -6.70 -15.93 2.20
CA GLU A 198 -7.77 -16.48 3.05
C GLU A 198 -7.57 -16.20 4.54
N LEU A 199 -6.37 -15.83 4.95
CA LEU A 199 -6.08 -15.44 6.33
C LEU A 199 -6.65 -14.07 6.70
N LEU A 200 -7.09 -13.28 5.71
CA LEU A 200 -7.57 -11.93 5.90
C LEU A 200 -9.07 -11.77 5.71
N TYR A 201 -9.67 -10.79 6.39
CA TYR A 201 -11.00 -10.29 6.10
C TYR A 201 -10.98 -8.78 5.84
N THR A 202 -12.00 -8.26 5.13
CA THR A 202 -12.10 -6.84 4.80
C THR A 202 -12.66 -6.05 5.98
N VAL A 203 -11.96 -5.00 6.38
CA VAL A 203 -12.38 -4.02 7.41
C VAL A 203 -12.98 -2.79 6.74
N ILE A 204 -12.31 -2.27 5.72
CA ILE A 204 -12.72 -1.09 4.96
C ILE A 204 -12.53 -1.39 3.46
N ASN A 205 -13.45 -0.87 2.63
CA ASN A 205 -13.32 -0.86 1.18
C ASN A 205 -14.03 0.39 0.64
N LYS A 206 -13.27 1.41 0.32
CA LYS A 206 -13.70 2.74 -0.18
C LYS A 206 -13.09 3.04 -1.54
#